data_86bf36e892e0fc06e6f0d2528c254308
#
_entry.id   86bf36e892e0fc06e6f0d2528c254308
#
_cell.length_a   1.000
_cell.length_b   1.000
_cell.length_c   1.000
_cell.angle_alpha   90.00
_cell.angle_beta   90.00
_cell.angle_gamma   90.00
#
_symmetry.space_group_name_H-M   'P 1'
#
loop_
_entity.id
_entity.type
_entity.pdbx_description
1 polymer ?
#
loop_
_entity_poly.entity_id
_entity_poly.type
_entity_poly.pdbx_seq_one_letter_code
_entity_poly.pdbx_strand_id
1 'polypeptide(L)'
;MDIKALRYFVELVNEQSFTRASEKLFVTQPTISKMIRSLEQEVGQPLLHREGRRFWLTDAGDIVFQRAQEILAHMSQLEAELVDLNELQRGHLRLGIPPMVGHLYAGLIRQYRQTYPDVEMTIV
;
A
#
# COMPACT_ATOMS: atom_id res chain seq x y z
N MET A 1 1.75 11.62 11.31
CA MET A 1 1.85 10.92 10.02
C MET A 1 1.13 9.59 10.14
N ASP A 2 0.12 9.37 9.33
CA ASP A 2 -0.64 8.14 9.39
C ASP A 2 -0.62 7.40 8.03
N ILE A 3 -1.11 6.18 8.02
CA ILE A 3 -1.11 5.33 6.83
C ILE A 3 -1.93 5.95 5.71
N LYS A 4 -3.03 6.59 6.05
CA LYS A 4 -3.89 7.25 5.06
C LYS A 4 -3.14 8.37 4.33
N ALA A 5 -2.41 9.19 5.08
CA ALA A 5 -1.61 10.27 4.51
C ALA A 5 -0.52 9.72 3.56
N LEU A 6 0.16 8.66 3.97
CA LEU A 6 1.16 8.01 3.15
C LEU A 6 0.56 7.42 1.88
N ARG A 7 -0.62 6.81 1.98
CA ARG A 7 -1.33 6.26 0.83
C ARG A 7 -1.70 7.36 -0.17
N TYR A 8 -2.22 8.48 0.32
CA TYR A 8 -2.59 9.60 -0.54
C TYR A 8 -1.37 10.18 -1.24
N PHE A 9 -0.26 10.29 -0.51
CA PHE A 9 0.99 10.80 -1.08
C PHE A 9 1.53 9.88 -2.19
N VAL A 10 1.59 8.58 -1.93
CA VAL A 10 2.04 7.59 -2.93
C VAL A 10 1.15 7.62 -4.17
N GLU A 11 -0.16 7.68 -3.98
CA GLU A 11 -1.11 7.73 -5.09
C GLU A 11 -0.94 8.99 -5.93
N LEU A 12 -0.76 10.13 -5.27
CA LEU A 12 -0.53 11.39 -5.95
C LEU A 12 0.73 11.35 -6.81
N VAL A 13 1.80 10.80 -6.29
CA VAL A 13 3.07 10.69 -7.01
C VAL A 13 2.92 9.72 -8.20
N ASN A 14 2.27 8.59 -7.98
CA ASN A 14 2.06 7.60 -9.04
C ASN A 14 1.22 8.16 -10.19
N GLU A 15 0.16 8.91 -9.87
CA GLU A 15 -0.71 9.49 -10.88
C GLU A 15 -0.13 10.76 -11.52
N GLN A 16 0.80 11.42 -10.85
CA GLN A 16 1.38 12.68 -11.31
C GLN A 16 0.31 13.75 -11.62
N SER A 17 -0.82 13.67 -10.93
CA SER A 17 -1.96 14.56 -11.17
C SER A 17 -2.84 14.60 -9.93
N PHE A 18 -3.11 15.80 -9.43
CA PHE A 18 -4.06 15.98 -8.32
C PHE A 18 -5.47 15.56 -8.71
N THR A 19 -5.86 15.85 -9.95
CA THR A 19 -7.18 15.47 -10.45
C THR A 19 -7.34 13.94 -10.49
N ARG A 20 -6.39 13.25 -11.11
CA ARG A 20 -6.44 11.79 -11.22
C ARG A 20 -6.35 11.11 -9.87
N ALA A 21 -5.49 11.61 -8.98
CA ALA A 21 -5.38 11.07 -7.63
C ALA A 21 -6.69 11.25 -6.87
N SER A 22 -7.33 12.40 -6.98
CA SER A 22 -8.62 12.65 -6.30
C SER A 22 -9.71 11.70 -6.80
N GLU A 23 -9.77 11.46 -8.09
CA GLU A 23 -10.72 10.51 -8.67
C GLU A 23 -10.46 9.09 -8.17
N LYS A 24 -9.22 8.66 -8.18
CA LYS A 24 -8.84 7.32 -7.77
C LYS A 24 -9.07 7.07 -6.29
N LEU A 25 -8.84 8.08 -5.47
CA LEU A 25 -9.01 8.00 -4.02
C LEU A 25 -10.43 8.34 -3.54
N PHE A 26 -11.32 8.74 -4.46
CA PHE A 26 -12.69 9.15 -4.15
C PHE A 26 -12.74 10.30 -3.14
N VAL A 27 -11.87 11.28 -3.32
CA VAL A 27 -11.83 12.49 -2.49
C VAL A 27 -11.71 13.72 -3.38
N THR A 28 -11.86 14.90 -2.79
CA THR A 28 -11.70 16.17 -3.53
C THR A 28 -10.23 16.56 -3.62
N GLN A 29 -9.86 17.38 -4.60
CA GLN A 29 -8.51 17.92 -4.73
C GLN A 29 -8.08 18.72 -3.49
N PRO A 30 -8.93 19.62 -2.92
CA PRO A 30 -8.58 20.31 -1.68
C PRO A 30 -8.25 19.37 -0.53
N THR A 31 -8.90 18.21 -0.45
CA THR A 31 -8.59 17.19 0.56
C THR A 31 -7.17 16.67 0.41
N ILE A 32 -6.77 16.36 -0.82
CA ILE A 32 -5.40 15.90 -1.10
C ILE A 32 -4.39 17.02 -0.78
N SER A 33 -4.65 18.24 -1.24
CA SER A 33 -3.78 19.39 -0.99
C SER A 33 -3.57 19.63 0.50
N LYS A 34 -4.65 19.55 1.28
CA LYS A 34 -4.59 19.70 2.73
C LYS A 34 -3.78 18.59 3.38
N MET A 35 -3.97 17.35 2.92
CA MET A 35 -3.26 16.20 3.43
C MET A 35 -1.76 16.33 3.18
N ILE A 36 -1.37 16.76 1.98
CA ILE A 36 0.04 16.97 1.63
C ILE A 36 0.67 18.07 2.49
N ARG A 37 -0.03 19.19 2.66
CA ARG A 37 0.48 20.28 3.51
C ARG A 37 0.66 19.84 4.95
N SER A 38 -0.28 19.06 5.47
CA SER A 38 -0.18 18.50 6.82
C SER A 38 1.02 17.58 6.94
N LEU A 39 1.24 16.73 5.95
CA LEU A 39 2.38 15.83 5.91
C LEU A 39 3.71 16.59 5.84
N GLU A 40 3.77 17.64 5.01
CA GLU A 40 4.94 18.51 4.92
C GLU A 40 5.24 19.21 6.25
N GLN A 41 4.22 19.65 6.96
CA GLN A 41 4.38 20.25 8.28
C GLN A 41 4.94 19.27 9.30
N GLU A 42 4.45 18.03 9.30
CA GLU A 42 4.96 17.00 10.20
C GLU A 42 6.41 16.65 9.92
N VAL A 43 6.77 16.52 8.63
CA VAL A 43 8.14 16.22 8.21
C VAL A 43 9.06 17.43 8.42
N GLY A 44 8.52 18.64 8.37
CA GLY A 44 9.27 19.87 8.51
C GLY A 44 9.97 20.33 7.24
N GLN A 45 9.62 19.76 6.09
CA GLN A 45 10.20 20.09 4.80
C GLN A 45 9.17 19.93 3.70
N PRO A 46 9.28 20.70 2.60
CA PRO A 46 8.46 20.44 1.42
C PRO A 46 8.77 19.05 0.85
N LEU A 47 7.75 18.37 0.40
CA LEU A 47 7.86 17.07 -0.26
C LEU A 47 7.73 17.18 -1.77
N LEU A 48 7.12 18.27 -2.24
CA LEU A 48 6.90 18.52 -3.66
C LEU A 48 7.46 19.88 -4.07
N HIS A 49 8.11 19.91 -5.22
CA HIS A 49 8.32 21.14 -5.98
C HIS A 49 7.13 21.31 -6.90
N ARG A 50 6.51 22.49 -6.88
CA ARG A 50 5.35 22.80 -7.72
C ARG A 50 5.70 23.91 -8.69
N GLU A 51 5.34 23.69 -9.96
CA GLU A 51 5.49 24.70 -11.00
C GLU A 51 4.27 24.61 -11.93
N GLY A 52 3.34 25.54 -11.78
CA GLY A 52 2.06 25.48 -12.49
C GLY A 52 1.27 24.24 -12.10
N ARG A 53 0.92 23.43 -13.10
CA ARG A 53 0.22 22.15 -12.87
C ARG A 53 1.16 20.98 -12.70
N ARG A 54 2.46 21.21 -12.82
CA ARG A 54 3.46 20.18 -12.70
C ARG A 54 4.01 20.15 -11.29
N PHE A 55 4.40 18.98 -10.86
CA PHE A 55 5.11 18.81 -9.60
C PHE A 55 6.09 17.65 -9.72
N TRP A 56 7.10 17.67 -8.88
CA TRP A 56 8.06 16.58 -8.75
C TRP A 56 8.56 16.53 -7.32
N LEU A 57 9.16 15.41 -6.96
CA LEU A 57 9.59 15.18 -5.59
C LEU A 57 10.82 16.01 -5.23
N THR A 58 10.83 16.55 -4.01
CA THR A 58 12.05 17.03 -3.37
C THR A 58 12.85 15.82 -2.89
N ASP A 59 14.06 16.05 -2.37
CA ASP A 59 14.85 14.98 -1.75
C ASP A 59 14.07 14.34 -0.58
N ALA A 60 13.45 15.17 0.26
CA ALA A 60 12.60 14.69 1.34
C ALA A 60 11.40 13.91 0.81
N GLY A 61 10.77 14.41 -0.25
CA GLY A 61 9.66 13.73 -0.91
C GLY A 61 10.03 12.36 -1.45
N ASP A 62 11.22 12.24 -2.02
CA ASP A 62 11.71 10.96 -2.53
C ASP A 62 11.89 9.94 -1.40
N ILE A 63 12.46 10.36 -0.27
CA ILE A 63 12.61 9.50 0.90
C ILE A 63 11.24 9.03 1.39
N VAL A 64 10.31 9.95 1.55
CA VAL A 64 8.95 9.62 2.02
C VAL A 64 8.26 8.68 1.03
N PHE A 65 8.39 8.95 -0.26
CA PHE A 65 7.77 8.11 -1.29
C PHE A 65 8.31 6.67 -1.25
N GLN A 66 9.63 6.51 -1.20
CA GLN A 66 10.25 5.19 -1.16
C GLN A 66 9.83 4.41 0.08
N ARG A 67 9.92 5.04 1.25
CA ARG A 67 9.59 4.38 2.51
C ARG A 67 8.09 4.15 2.66
N ALA A 68 7.26 5.07 2.18
CA ALA A 68 5.82 4.89 2.22
C ALA A 68 5.38 3.67 1.41
N GLN A 69 6.00 3.44 0.25
CA GLN A 69 5.71 2.25 -0.55
C GLN A 69 6.03 0.96 0.22
N GLU A 70 7.16 0.93 0.91
CA GLU A 70 7.54 -0.21 1.75
C GLU A 70 6.56 -0.42 2.91
N ILE A 71 6.18 0.67 3.58
CA ILE A 71 5.23 0.61 4.69
C ILE A 71 3.88 0.09 4.22
N LEU A 72 3.39 0.58 3.09
CA LEU A 72 2.11 0.14 2.53
C LEU A 72 2.17 -1.33 2.09
N ALA A 73 3.29 -1.77 1.55
CA ALA A 73 3.50 -3.17 1.17
C ALA A 73 3.46 -4.07 2.41
N HIS A 74 4.11 -3.66 3.49
CA HIS A 74 4.08 -4.40 4.76
C HIS A 74 2.68 -4.47 5.35
N MET A 75 1.90 -3.38 5.23
CA MET A 75 0.51 -3.36 5.68
C MET A 75 -0.33 -4.38 4.90
N SER A 76 -0.16 -4.42 3.58
CA SER A 76 -0.85 -5.40 2.73
C SER A 76 -0.46 -6.83 3.09
N GLN A 77 0.81 -7.05 3.37
CA GLN A 77 1.31 -8.36 3.80
C GLN A 77 0.71 -8.77 5.14
N LEU A 78 0.62 -7.85 6.09
CA LEU A 78 -0.01 -8.11 7.37
C LEU A 78 -1.46 -8.57 7.18
N GLU A 79 -2.22 -7.84 6.36
CA GLU A 79 -3.61 -8.17 6.08
C GLU A 79 -3.74 -9.54 5.41
N ALA A 80 -2.86 -9.84 4.45
CA ALA A 80 -2.86 -11.13 3.75
C ALA A 80 -2.56 -12.29 4.70
N GLU A 81 -1.60 -12.12 5.59
CA GLU A 81 -1.24 -13.16 6.57
C GLU A 81 -2.40 -13.44 7.55
N LEU A 82 -3.12 -12.39 7.95
CA LEU A 82 -4.28 -12.56 8.82
C LEU A 82 -5.42 -13.27 8.10
N VAL A 83 -5.64 -12.98 6.82
CA VAL A 83 -6.64 -13.69 6.00
C VAL A 83 -6.26 -15.17 5.88
N ASP A 84 -5.01 -15.48 5.57
CA ASP A 84 -4.52 -16.85 5.45
C ASP A 84 -4.70 -17.63 6.75
N LEU A 85 -4.37 -17.02 7.89
CA LEU A 85 -4.56 -17.63 9.20
C LEU A 85 -6.03 -17.90 9.47
N ASN A 86 -6.90 -16.96 9.16
CA ASN A 86 -8.33 -17.07 9.37
C ASN A 86 -8.93 -18.23 8.56
N GLU A 87 -8.50 -18.39 7.32
CA GLU A 87 -8.93 -19.50 6.47
C GLU A 87 -8.46 -20.84 6.99
N LEU A 88 -7.22 -20.92 7.47
CA LEU A 88 -6.68 -22.14 8.07
C LEU A 88 -7.45 -22.52 9.34
N GLN A 89 -7.80 -21.55 10.18
CA GLN A 89 -8.57 -21.78 11.41
C GLN A 89 -10.01 -22.22 11.12
N ARG A 90 -10.58 -21.79 10.01
CA ARG A 90 -11.94 -22.21 9.59
C ARG A 90 -11.97 -23.61 9.01
N GLY A 91 -10.83 -24.30 8.91
CA GLY A 91 -10.76 -25.64 8.38
C GLY A 91 -10.95 -25.70 6.87
N HIS A 92 -10.73 -24.60 6.16
CA HIS A 92 -10.81 -24.58 4.70
C HIS A 92 -9.59 -25.20 4.05
N LEU A 93 -9.21 -26.39 4.49
CA LEU A 93 -8.18 -27.19 3.87
C LEU A 93 -8.78 -27.94 2.68
N ARG A 94 -9.28 -27.19 1.72
CA ARG A 94 -9.92 -27.74 0.52
C ARG A 94 -8.97 -28.52 -0.36
N LEU A 95 -7.68 -28.42 -0.09
CA LEU A 95 -6.64 -29.13 -0.83
C LEU A 95 -6.38 -30.53 -0.30
N GLY A 96 -7.04 -30.94 0.79
CA GLY A 96 -6.78 -32.23 1.42
C GLY A 96 -5.37 -32.33 1.99
N ILE A 97 -4.73 -31.22 2.29
CA ILE A 97 -3.38 -31.18 2.83
C ILE A 97 -3.42 -31.51 4.33
N PRO A 98 -2.60 -32.45 4.82
CA PRO A 98 -2.53 -32.71 6.25
C PRO A 98 -2.12 -31.48 7.04
N PRO A 99 -2.60 -31.27 8.29
CA PRO A 99 -2.30 -30.10 9.09
C PRO A 99 -0.81 -29.76 9.22
N MET A 100 0.04 -30.78 9.29
CA MET A 100 1.49 -30.58 9.36
C MET A 100 2.07 -29.96 8.09
N VAL A 101 1.48 -30.24 6.94
CA VAL A 101 1.92 -29.73 5.66
C VAL A 101 1.26 -28.37 5.38
N GLY A 102 0.07 -28.16 5.92
CA GLY A 102 -0.69 -26.93 5.72
C GLY A 102 0.06 -25.68 6.16
N HIS A 103 0.83 -25.77 7.25
CA HIS A 103 1.63 -24.65 7.74
C HIS A 103 2.74 -24.26 6.75
N LEU A 104 3.43 -25.25 6.21
CA LEU A 104 4.47 -25.02 5.20
C LEU A 104 3.85 -24.47 3.91
N TYR A 105 2.69 -24.99 3.53
CA TYR A 105 1.97 -24.54 2.34
C TYR A 105 1.52 -23.09 2.45
N ALA A 106 1.05 -22.68 3.61
CA ALA A 106 0.68 -21.28 3.84
C ALA A 106 1.88 -20.33 3.67
N GLY A 107 3.08 -20.78 4.07
CA GLY A 107 4.31 -20.03 3.84
C GLY A 107 4.62 -19.87 2.36
N LEU A 108 4.44 -20.92 1.57
CA LEU A 108 4.63 -20.86 0.11
C LEU A 108 3.65 -19.92 -0.56
N ILE A 109 2.39 -19.93 -0.14
CA ILE A 109 1.36 -19.02 -0.67
C ILE A 109 1.74 -17.57 -0.40
N ARG A 110 2.19 -17.27 0.82
CA ARG A 110 2.62 -15.92 1.18
C ARG A 110 3.80 -15.46 0.32
N GLN A 111 4.78 -16.33 0.12
CA GLN A 111 5.93 -16.01 -0.72
C GLN A 111 5.50 -15.74 -2.16
N TYR A 112 4.58 -16.53 -2.69
CA TYR A 112 4.05 -16.34 -4.03
C TYR A 112 3.35 -14.99 -4.14
N ARG A 113 2.52 -14.61 -3.17
CA ARG A 113 1.82 -13.32 -3.18
C ARG A 113 2.76 -12.13 -3.09
N GLN A 114 3.88 -12.27 -2.41
CA GLN A 114 4.91 -11.23 -2.35
C GLN A 114 5.59 -11.03 -3.70
N THR A 115 5.82 -12.12 -4.42
CA THR A 115 6.47 -12.08 -5.73
C THR A 115 5.51 -11.61 -6.82
N TYR A 116 4.24 -12.00 -6.72
CA TYR A 116 3.19 -11.70 -7.72
C TYR A 116 1.97 -11.09 -7.03
N PRO A 117 2.05 -9.84 -6.55
CA PRO A 117 0.98 -9.25 -5.76
C PRO A 117 -0.33 -9.04 -6.53
N ASP A 118 -0.26 -8.97 -7.85
CA ASP A 118 -1.44 -8.75 -8.70
C ASP A 118 -2.10 -10.04 -9.15
N VAL A 119 -1.54 -11.19 -8.79
CA VAL A 119 -2.09 -12.49 -9.18
C VAL A 119 -3.05 -12.97 -8.10
N GLU A 120 -4.28 -13.20 -8.50
CA GLU A 120 -5.27 -13.82 -7.64
C GLU A 120 -4.99 -15.32 -7.57
N MET A 121 -4.79 -15.83 -6.35
CA MET A 121 -4.50 -17.25 -6.14
C MET A 121 -5.74 -17.95 -5.60
N THR A 122 -6.32 -18.82 -6.41
CA THR A 122 -7.44 -19.67 -5.99
C THR A 122 -6.92 -21.05 -5.60
N ILE A 123 -7.14 -21.41 -4.34
CA ILE A 123 -6.74 -22.70 -3.81
C ILE A 123 -8.00 -23.55 -3.66
N VAL A 124 -8.04 -24.66 -4.33
CA VAL A 124 -9.16 -25.60 -4.33
C VAL A 124 -8.73 -26.92 -3.74
#